data_6226f44d25471fce6469bbd2d238fa8f
#
_entry.id   6226f44d25471fce6469bbd2d238fa8f
#
_cell.length_a   1.000
_cell.length_b   1.000
_cell.length_c   1.000
_cell.angle_alpha   90.00
_cell.angle_beta   90.00
_cell.angle_gamma   90.00
#
_symmetry.space_group_name_H-M   'P 1'
#
loop_
_entity.id
_entity.type
_entity.pdbx_description
1 polymer ?
#
loop_
_entity_poly.entity_id
_entity_poly.type
_entity_poly.pdbx_seq_one_letter_code
_entity_poly.pdbx_strand_id
1 'polypeptide(L)'
;MILDFPVNIQRKTVGVSERGFGTILILDTEKEYEYRYITGEDVNTLDTDSKVYKIASRLFMQKPQPQQVVIVGKQGGAVEGFKKVLEENNDFFFVTCTDNSVETIKGISNLCQVNNKVYAVTVNSMEDAAKLYGEVFDNTFVMYHDDVDSYAAEGLAVIMSYKIGGKTAKFKTIQGVKKVKITLTELNKLHENKIFSYVEKLGVLQTSEGKMLSGEFIDVVLGEYWIRFRMEERMQRLAMVEDKIPYTNLGIGMLVGVAELVLSEAVDMGIIEDGQYRVDYKRREEVDSNEVALRKYNYIVWTAMLQGAIHTGQISGILTYDIVNKEVSR
;
A
#
# COMPACT_ATOMS: atom_id res chain seq x y z
N MET A 1 31.62 19.40 6.54
CA MET A 1 30.92 20.70 6.66
C MET A 1 30.76 20.98 8.15
N ILE A 2 31.31 22.10 8.63
CA ILE A 2 31.17 22.52 10.03
C ILE A 2 29.84 23.31 10.08
N LEU A 3 28.91 22.87 10.93
CA LEU A 3 27.64 23.57 11.17
C LEU A 3 27.83 24.51 12.35
N ASP A 4 27.51 25.79 12.19
CA ASP A 4 27.62 26.80 13.25
C ASP A 4 26.56 26.56 14.36
N PHE A 5 25.46 25.85 14.05
CA PHE A 5 24.39 25.51 14.99
C PHE A 5 24.02 24.03 14.90
N PRO A 6 24.87 23.10 15.41
CA PRO A 6 24.49 21.68 15.41
C PRO A 6 23.38 21.42 16.43
N VAL A 7 22.28 20.89 15.96
CA VAL A 7 21.15 20.44 16.82
C VAL A 7 21.24 18.94 16.98
N ASN A 8 21.46 18.47 18.20
CA ASN A 8 21.46 17.04 18.54
C ASN A 8 20.23 16.74 19.40
N ILE A 9 19.24 16.06 18.82
CA ILE A 9 18.02 15.67 19.50
C ILE A 9 18.08 14.17 19.82
N GLN A 10 18.29 13.84 21.09
CA GLN A 10 18.16 12.46 21.56
C GLN A 10 16.74 12.25 22.13
N ARG A 11 15.96 11.39 21.50
CA ARG A 11 14.69 10.91 22.07
C ARG A 11 15.02 9.88 23.17
N LYS A 12 14.72 10.22 24.44
CA LYS A 12 14.86 9.30 25.58
C LYS A 12 13.59 8.52 25.92
N THR A 13 12.48 8.78 25.27
CA THR A 13 11.22 8.05 25.47
C THR A 13 11.16 6.86 24.50
N VAL A 14 10.91 5.67 25.06
CA VAL A 14 10.50 4.51 24.27
C VAL A 14 9.08 4.81 23.78
N GLY A 15 8.96 5.46 22.64
CA GLY A 15 7.68 5.72 22.01
C GLY A 15 7.25 4.49 21.23
N VAL A 16 5.93 4.26 21.11
CA VAL A 16 5.39 3.38 20.07
C VAL A 16 5.93 3.89 18.73
N SER A 17 6.73 3.09 18.05
CA SER A 17 7.23 3.43 16.73
C SER A 17 6.07 3.33 15.72
N GLU A 18 5.86 4.38 14.94
CA GLU A 18 4.89 4.31 13.85
C GLU A 18 5.37 3.32 12.80
N ARG A 19 4.46 2.44 12.32
CA ARG A 19 4.77 1.47 11.27
C ARG A 19 5.15 2.21 9.99
N GLY A 20 6.33 1.88 9.45
CA GLY A 20 6.80 2.42 8.19
C GLY A 20 6.15 1.69 7.02
N PHE A 21 5.32 2.38 6.24
CA PHE A 21 4.77 1.82 4.99
C PHE A 21 5.80 1.76 3.86
N GLY A 22 6.94 2.41 4.03
CA GLY A 22 7.99 2.50 3.01
C GLY A 22 8.91 1.28 2.93
N THR A 23 8.84 0.37 3.89
CA THR A 23 9.71 -0.81 3.91
C THR A 23 9.16 -1.91 3.01
N ILE A 24 9.94 -2.30 2.00
CA ILE A 24 9.62 -3.36 1.05
C ILE A 24 10.54 -4.53 1.30
N LEU A 25 9.97 -5.71 1.46
CA LEU A 25 10.68 -6.98 1.59
C LEU A 25 10.86 -7.64 0.23
N ILE A 26 12.08 -8.05 -0.10
CA ILE A 26 12.39 -8.95 -1.20
C ILE A 26 12.70 -10.33 -0.60
N LEU A 27 11.81 -11.28 -0.82
CA LEU A 27 12.02 -12.67 -0.44
C LEU A 27 12.79 -13.40 -1.55
N ASP A 28 14.01 -13.82 -1.26
CA ASP A 28 14.81 -14.66 -2.16
C ASP A 28 14.58 -16.13 -1.84
N THR A 29 14.21 -16.90 -2.84
CA THR A 29 13.99 -18.34 -2.74
C THR A 29 15.16 -19.18 -3.27
N GLU A 30 16.16 -18.53 -3.85
CA GLU A 30 17.30 -19.19 -4.50
C GLU A 30 18.48 -19.39 -3.55
N LYS A 31 18.65 -18.46 -2.59
CA LYS A 31 19.79 -18.48 -1.64
C LYS A 31 19.28 -18.35 -0.20
N GLU A 32 20.09 -18.81 0.76
CA GLU A 32 19.82 -18.66 2.19
C GLU A 32 20.73 -17.57 2.77
N TYR A 33 20.12 -16.56 3.39
CA TYR A 33 20.81 -15.51 4.13
C TYR A 33 19.87 -14.78 5.07
N GLU A 34 20.46 -14.13 6.08
CA GLU A 34 19.72 -13.46 7.13
C GLU A 34 18.97 -12.20 6.63
N TYR A 35 17.93 -11.86 7.36
CA TYR A 35 17.16 -10.64 7.19
C TYR A 35 18.06 -9.41 7.36
N ARG A 36 18.15 -8.57 6.35
CA ARG A 36 18.96 -7.35 6.40
C ARG A 36 18.40 -6.23 5.56
N TYR A 37 18.65 -5.01 6.01
CA TYR A 37 18.40 -3.81 5.22
C TYR A 37 19.53 -3.58 4.24
N ILE A 38 19.18 -3.13 3.04
CA ILE A 38 20.11 -2.67 2.01
C ILE A 38 19.69 -1.28 1.52
N THR A 39 20.68 -0.47 1.21
CA THR A 39 20.54 0.87 0.59
C THR A 39 20.81 0.77 -0.92
N GLY A 40 20.62 1.89 -1.65
CA GLY A 40 20.94 1.93 -3.07
C GLY A 40 22.42 1.68 -3.38
N GLU A 41 23.33 1.99 -2.45
CA GLU A 41 24.78 1.71 -2.59
C GLU A 41 25.08 0.21 -2.44
N ASP A 42 24.38 -0.45 -1.52
CA ASP A 42 24.56 -1.87 -1.22
C ASP A 42 24.09 -2.77 -2.39
N VAL A 43 23.20 -2.28 -3.26
CA VAL A 43 22.74 -3.03 -4.44
C VAL A 43 23.93 -3.50 -5.29
N ASN A 44 24.97 -2.68 -5.42
CA ASN A 44 26.15 -3.02 -6.21
C ASN A 44 26.98 -4.17 -5.60
N THR A 45 26.71 -4.57 -4.35
CA THR A 45 27.37 -5.71 -3.69
C THR A 45 26.66 -7.04 -3.97
N LEU A 46 25.44 -6.97 -4.53
CA LEU A 46 24.68 -8.15 -4.91
C LEU A 46 25.19 -8.74 -6.24
N ASP A 47 24.98 -10.01 -6.42
CA ASP A 47 25.25 -10.70 -7.67
C ASP A 47 24.35 -10.17 -8.78
N THR A 48 24.91 -9.54 -9.82
CA THR A 48 24.19 -8.84 -10.88
C THR A 48 23.26 -9.74 -11.70
N ASP A 49 23.52 -11.03 -11.74
CA ASP A 49 22.69 -12.02 -12.45
C ASP A 49 21.52 -12.51 -11.59
N SER A 50 21.55 -12.27 -10.27
CA SER A 50 20.50 -12.69 -9.35
C SER A 50 19.20 -11.90 -9.53
N LYS A 51 18.06 -12.57 -9.33
CA LYS A 51 16.75 -11.89 -9.35
C LYS A 51 16.64 -10.84 -8.24
N VAL A 52 17.24 -11.07 -7.08
CA VAL A 52 17.28 -10.07 -5.99
C VAL A 52 17.91 -8.79 -6.43
N TYR A 53 19.07 -8.85 -7.11
CA TYR A 53 19.72 -7.66 -7.68
C TYR A 53 18.79 -6.91 -8.64
N LYS A 54 18.15 -7.64 -9.56
CA LYS A 54 17.26 -7.06 -10.58
C LYS A 54 16.03 -6.39 -9.93
N ILE A 55 15.41 -7.04 -8.94
CA ILE A 55 14.31 -6.46 -8.17
C ILE A 55 14.80 -5.24 -7.40
N ALA A 56 15.85 -5.36 -6.59
CA ALA A 56 16.39 -4.26 -5.80
C ALA A 56 16.74 -3.05 -6.69
N SER A 57 17.44 -3.28 -7.81
CA SER A 57 17.75 -2.24 -8.79
C SER A 57 16.48 -1.56 -9.30
N ARG A 58 15.41 -2.32 -9.59
CA ARG A 58 14.12 -1.76 -10.02
C ARG A 58 13.50 -0.89 -8.93
N LEU A 59 13.53 -1.32 -7.67
CA LEU A 59 13.00 -0.55 -6.55
C LEU A 59 13.76 0.77 -6.36
N PHE A 60 15.10 0.73 -6.38
CA PHE A 60 15.92 1.94 -6.18
C PHE A 60 15.95 2.88 -7.39
N MET A 61 15.50 2.46 -8.57
CA MET A 61 15.32 3.36 -9.73
C MET A 61 14.09 4.27 -9.59
N GLN A 62 13.13 3.98 -8.71
CA GLN A 62 11.89 4.73 -8.63
C GLN A 62 12.08 6.14 -8.04
N LYS A 63 11.09 7.02 -8.30
CA LYS A 63 11.06 8.39 -7.78
C LYS A 63 9.74 8.65 -7.04
N PRO A 64 9.79 8.99 -5.73
CA PRO A 64 11.01 9.09 -4.92
C PRO A 64 11.69 7.73 -4.71
N GLN A 65 13.01 7.76 -4.53
CA GLN A 65 13.81 6.56 -4.28
C GLN A 65 13.61 6.11 -2.82
N PRO A 66 13.42 4.80 -2.54
CA PRO A 66 13.36 4.32 -1.17
C PRO A 66 14.71 4.53 -0.46
N GLN A 67 14.68 4.83 0.83
CA GLN A 67 15.92 4.96 1.62
C GLN A 67 16.60 3.61 1.78
N GLN A 68 15.82 2.57 2.02
CA GLN A 68 16.27 1.20 2.20
C GLN A 68 15.15 0.22 1.80
N VAL A 69 15.54 -0.98 1.46
CA VAL A 69 14.67 -2.15 1.31
C VAL A 69 15.22 -3.30 2.14
N VAL A 70 14.39 -4.28 2.41
CA VAL A 70 14.80 -5.49 3.14
C VAL A 70 14.99 -6.62 2.15
N ILE A 71 16.05 -7.38 2.34
CA ILE A 71 16.26 -8.67 1.66
C ILE A 71 16.39 -9.78 2.67
N VAL A 72 15.84 -10.95 2.36
CA VAL A 72 15.99 -12.17 3.13
C VAL A 72 15.98 -13.37 2.20
N GLY A 73 16.90 -14.30 2.42
CA GLY A 73 16.98 -15.52 1.65
C GLY A 73 16.45 -16.71 2.45
N LYS A 74 15.46 -17.42 1.93
CA LYS A 74 14.89 -18.62 2.55
C LYS A 74 14.70 -19.71 1.50
N GLN A 75 15.53 -20.75 1.58
CA GLN A 75 15.41 -21.94 0.74
C GLN A 75 14.32 -22.90 1.26
N GLY A 76 13.90 -23.84 0.42
CA GLY A 76 12.93 -24.88 0.82
C GLY A 76 11.46 -24.52 0.56
N GLY A 77 11.22 -23.46 -0.21
CA GLY A 77 9.89 -23.03 -0.66
C GLY A 77 9.49 -21.64 -0.18
N ALA A 78 8.98 -20.83 -1.10
CA ALA A 78 8.66 -19.43 -0.87
C ALA A 78 7.64 -19.24 0.27
N VAL A 79 6.59 -20.05 0.29
CA VAL A 79 5.50 -19.93 1.28
C VAL A 79 5.99 -20.26 2.69
N GLU A 80 6.73 -21.35 2.86
CA GLU A 80 7.29 -21.74 4.17
C GLU A 80 8.39 -20.78 4.60
N GLY A 81 9.21 -20.29 3.65
CA GLY A 81 10.20 -19.27 3.91
C GLY A 81 9.55 -17.97 4.40
N PHE A 82 8.47 -17.54 3.76
CA PHE A 82 7.75 -16.34 4.17
C PHE A 82 7.09 -16.47 5.55
N LYS A 83 6.54 -17.64 5.90
CA LYS A 83 6.03 -17.89 7.26
C LYS A 83 7.10 -17.67 8.33
N LYS A 84 8.30 -18.23 8.12
CA LYS A 84 9.42 -18.03 9.05
C LYS A 84 9.79 -16.55 9.18
N VAL A 85 9.81 -15.82 8.06
CA VAL A 85 10.10 -14.38 8.10
C VAL A 85 9.05 -13.63 8.92
N LEU A 86 7.76 -13.95 8.76
CA LEU A 86 6.67 -13.32 9.52
C LEU A 86 6.73 -13.61 11.03
N GLU A 87 7.25 -14.77 11.44
CA GLU A 87 7.46 -15.12 12.85
C GLU A 87 8.65 -14.37 13.46
N GLU A 88 9.70 -14.13 12.68
CA GLU A 88 10.94 -13.52 13.15
C GLU A 88 10.93 -11.98 13.05
N ASN A 89 10.33 -11.45 11.98
CA ASN A 89 10.39 -10.02 11.64
C ASN A 89 9.07 -9.53 11.03
N ASN A 90 8.59 -8.38 11.48
CA ASN A 90 7.30 -7.84 11.04
C ASN A 90 7.34 -6.32 10.69
N ASP A 91 8.51 -5.78 10.43
CA ASP A 91 8.76 -4.35 10.21
C ASP A 91 8.75 -3.92 8.72
N PHE A 92 8.20 -4.75 7.84
CA PHE A 92 7.94 -4.44 6.44
C PHE A 92 6.44 -4.38 6.16
N PHE A 93 6.05 -3.72 5.08
CA PHE A 93 4.65 -3.62 4.67
C PHE A 93 4.39 -4.22 3.28
N PHE A 94 5.20 -3.84 2.28
CA PHE A 94 5.12 -4.46 0.96
C PHE A 94 6.03 -5.70 0.89
N VAL A 95 5.60 -6.67 0.11
CA VAL A 95 6.32 -7.93 -0.13
C VAL A 95 6.50 -8.13 -1.62
N THR A 96 7.66 -8.60 -2.01
CA THR A 96 7.94 -9.14 -3.33
C THR A 96 8.74 -10.43 -3.20
N CYS A 97 8.73 -11.29 -4.22
CA CYS A 97 9.38 -12.59 -4.18
C CYS A 97 10.13 -12.84 -5.49
N THR A 98 11.25 -13.56 -5.42
CA THR A 98 11.99 -13.97 -6.61
C THR A 98 11.36 -15.15 -7.36
N ASP A 99 10.44 -15.88 -6.71
CA ASP A 99 9.61 -16.92 -7.31
C ASP A 99 8.20 -16.38 -7.58
N ASN A 100 7.85 -16.21 -8.85
CA ASN A 100 6.55 -15.72 -9.33
C ASN A 100 5.69 -16.85 -9.93
N SER A 101 5.92 -18.12 -9.49
CA SER A 101 5.02 -19.24 -9.84
C SER A 101 3.62 -19.00 -9.27
N VAL A 102 2.61 -19.51 -9.95
CA VAL A 102 1.19 -19.31 -9.55
C VAL A 102 0.92 -19.83 -8.14
N GLU A 103 1.51 -20.96 -7.79
CA GLU A 103 1.42 -21.57 -6.46
C GLU A 103 2.00 -20.66 -5.38
N THR A 104 3.18 -20.09 -5.65
CA THR A 104 3.82 -19.11 -4.76
C THR A 104 2.99 -17.86 -4.62
N ILE A 105 2.46 -17.33 -5.73
CA ILE A 105 1.61 -16.14 -5.70
C ILE A 105 0.41 -16.37 -4.79
N LYS A 106 -0.33 -17.47 -4.97
CA LYS A 106 -1.49 -17.81 -4.14
C LYS A 106 -1.13 -17.99 -2.67
N GLY A 107 -0.04 -18.72 -2.39
CA GLY A 107 0.42 -18.98 -1.04
C GLY A 107 0.85 -17.72 -0.28
N ILE A 108 1.66 -16.86 -0.90
CA ILE A 108 2.10 -15.58 -0.30
C ILE A 108 0.92 -14.62 -0.17
N SER A 109 0.00 -14.56 -1.16
CA SER A 109 -1.19 -13.72 -1.08
C SER A 109 -2.06 -14.04 0.14
N ASN A 110 -2.30 -15.33 0.41
CA ASN A 110 -3.02 -15.77 1.61
C ASN A 110 -2.32 -15.32 2.90
N LEU A 111 -1.00 -15.47 2.97
CA LEU A 111 -0.23 -15.05 4.14
C LEU A 111 -0.24 -13.54 4.32
N CYS A 112 -0.14 -12.78 3.23
CA CYS A 112 -0.22 -11.32 3.25
C CYS A 112 -1.59 -10.84 3.76
N GLN A 113 -2.67 -11.49 3.34
CA GLN A 113 -4.02 -11.14 3.77
C GLN A 113 -4.21 -11.34 5.28
N VAL A 114 -3.74 -12.46 5.82
CA VAL A 114 -3.82 -12.75 7.27
C VAL A 114 -2.92 -11.82 8.10
N ASN A 115 -1.76 -11.43 7.56
CA ASN A 115 -0.75 -10.65 8.29
C ASN A 115 -0.75 -9.14 7.96
N ASN A 116 -1.77 -8.65 7.23
CA ASN A 116 -1.89 -7.24 6.86
C ASN A 116 -0.65 -6.70 6.12
N LYS A 117 -0.15 -7.48 5.16
CA LYS A 117 0.92 -7.10 4.23
C LYS A 117 0.34 -6.93 2.84
N VAL A 118 1.04 -6.23 1.96
CA VAL A 118 0.64 -6.05 0.56
C VAL A 118 1.67 -6.73 -0.34
N TYR A 119 1.21 -7.65 -1.17
CA TYR A 119 2.05 -8.37 -2.12
C TYR A 119 1.97 -7.74 -3.51
N ALA A 120 3.14 -7.40 -4.04
CA ALA A 120 3.32 -6.86 -5.39
C ALA A 120 4.05 -7.88 -6.25
N VAL A 121 3.46 -8.29 -7.36
CA VAL A 121 4.03 -9.34 -8.20
C VAL A 121 3.81 -9.09 -9.68
N THR A 122 4.88 -9.28 -10.47
CA THR A 122 4.82 -9.24 -11.93
C THR A 122 4.80 -10.66 -12.48
N VAL A 123 3.80 -10.99 -13.31
CA VAL A 123 3.72 -12.25 -14.07
C VAL A 123 4.14 -12.02 -15.51
N ASN A 124 4.88 -12.97 -16.08
CA ASN A 124 5.52 -12.80 -17.40
C ASN A 124 4.90 -13.65 -18.51
N SER A 125 3.89 -14.46 -18.21
CA SER A 125 3.14 -15.20 -19.22
C SER A 125 1.64 -14.98 -19.11
N MET A 126 0.95 -14.94 -20.24
CA MET A 126 -0.51 -14.85 -20.29
C MET A 126 -1.17 -16.11 -19.73
N GLU A 127 -0.48 -17.26 -19.82
CA GLU A 127 -0.95 -18.52 -19.24
C GLU A 127 -0.98 -18.45 -17.72
N ASP A 128 0.08 -17.93 -17.07
CA ASP A 128 0.12 -17.79 -15.61
C ASP A 128 -0.82 -16.71 -15.13
N ALA A 129 -0.95 -15.60 -15.87
CA ALA A 129 -1.99 -14.61 -15.63
C ALA A 129 -3.40 -15.24 -15.65
N ALA A 130 -3.66 -16.12 -16.62
CA ALA A 130 -4.95 -16.81 -16.75
C ALA A 130 -5.26 -17.77 -15.58
N LYS A 131 -4.23 -18.38 -14.97
CA LYS A 131 -4.37 -19.25 -13.79
C LYS A 131 -4.75 -18.48 -12.52
N LEU A 132 -4.58 -17.15 -12.54
CA LEU A 132 -4.97 -16.24 -11.46
C LEU A 132 -6.37 -15.65 -11.65
N TYR A 133 -7.02 -15.91 -12.79
CA TYR A 133 -8.37 -15.41 -13.04
C TYR A 133 -9.36 -15.99 -12.04
N GLY A 134 -10.19 -15.11 -11.46
CA GLY A 134 -11.17 -15.51 -10.45
C GLY A 134 -10.62 -15.63 -9.03
N GLU A 135 -9.30 -15.51 -8.82
CA GLU A 135 -8.75 -15.39 -7.48
C GLU A 135 -9.15 -14.04 -6.85
N VAL A 136 -9.41 -14.04 -5.54
CA VAL A 136 -9.85 -12.87 -4.80
C VAL A 136 -8.91 -12.65 -3.62
N PHE A 137 -8.01 -11.68 -3.74
CA PHE A 137 -7.08 -11.30 -2.69
C PHE A 137 -7.11 -9.78 -2.52
N ASP A 138 -7.49 -9.31 -1.34
CA ASP A 138 -7.57 -7.88 -1.03
C ASP A 138 -6.21 -7.21 -0.93
N ASN A 139 -5.17 -8.01 -0.68
CA ASN A 139 -3.83 -7.52 -0.40
C ASN A 139 -2.80 -7.83 -1.49
N THR A 140 -3.25 -8.24 -2.67
CA THR A 140 -2.33 -8.60 -3.75
C THR A 140 -2.72 -7.89 -5.03
N PHE A 141 -1.77 -7.21 -5.64
CA PHE A 141 -1.92 -6.69 -6.99
C PHE A 141 -0.92 -7.33 -7.94
N VAL A 142 -1.40 -7.65 -9.12
CA VAL A 142 -0.64 -8.35 -10.16
C VAL A 142 -0.54 -7.48 -11.40
N MET A 143 0.68 -7.33 -11.90
CA MET A 143 0.90 -6.76 -13.22
C MET A 143 1.41 -7.83 -14.19
N TYR A 144 0.90 -7.80 -15.41
CA TYR A 144 1.44 -8.59 -16.50
C TYR A 144 2.50 -7.79 -17.29
N HIS A 145 3.61 -8.42 -17.60
CA HIS A 145 4.62 -7.86 -18.50
C HIS A 145 5.37 -8.96 -19.24
N ASP A 146 5.59 -8.81 -20.55
CA ASP A 146 6.27 -9.79 -21.39
C ASP A 146 7.79 -9.87 -21.18
N ASP A 147 8.39 -8.86 -20.58
CA ASP A 147 9.81 -8.84 -20.19
C ASP A 147 9.97 -9.40 -18.78
N VAL A 148 10.69 -10.51 -18.63
CA VAL A 148 10.91 -11.22 -17.36
C VAL A 148 11.70 -10.40 -16.33
N ASP A 149 12.45 -9.40 -16.77
CA ASP A 149 13.24 -8.52 -15.91
C ASP A 149 12.55 -7.15 -15.68
N SER A 150 11.28 -7.02 -16.05
CA SER A 150 10.54 -5.76 -15.91
C SER A 150 10.31 -5.38 -14.45
N TYR A 151 9.88 -6.33 -13.61
CA TYR A 151 9.50 -6.11 -12.20
C TYR A 151 8.63 -4.86 -12.03
N ALA A 152 7.57 -4.78 -12.85
CA ALA A 152 6.74 -3.58 -12.95
C ALA A 152 5.88 -3.37 -11.68
N ALA A 153 5.27 -4.43 -11.16
CA ALA A 153 4.47 -4.37 -9.93
C ALA A 153 5.34 -3.99 -8.73
N GLU A 154 6.55 -4.55 -8.66
CA GLU A 154 7.53 -4.30 -7.63
C GLU A 154 7.96 -2.81 -7.63
N GLY A 155 8.23 -2.26 -8.81
CA GLY A 155 8.50 -0.82 -8.97
C GLY A 155 7.30 0.05 -8.60
N LEU A 156 6.08 -0.38 -8.92
CA LEU A 156 4.85 0.33 -8.53
C LEU A 156 4.67 0.34 -7.00
N ALA A 157 5.02 -0.75 -6.30
CA ALA A 157 4.95 -0.80 -4.84
C ALA A 157 5.73 0.34 -4.18
N VAL A 158 6.92 0.69 -4.69
CA VAL A 158 7.69 1.85 -4.21
C VAL A 158 6.90 3.14 -4.40
N ILE A 159 6.31 3.36 -5.57
CA ILE A 159 5.55 4.57 -5.86
C ILE A 159 4.35 4.71 -4.92
N MET A 160 3.67 3.57 -4.64
CA MET A 160 2.51 3.51 -3.76
C MET A 160 2.86 3.59 -2.27
N SER A 161 4.10 3.26 -1.88
CA SER A 161 4.57 3.38 -0.49
C SER A 161 4.74 4.83 0.00
N TYR A 162 4.79 5.78 -0.93
CA TYR A 162 4.81 7.21 -0.62
C TYR A 162 3.41 7.81 -0.72
N LYS A 163 3.00 8.55 0.29
CA LYS A 163 1.64 9.12 0.40
C LYS A 163 0.58 8.01 0.29
N ILE A 164 0.67 7.04 1.20
CA ILE A 164 -0.18 5.85 1.29
C ILE A 164 -1.67 6.24 1.20
N GLY A 165 -2.41 5.57 0.32
CA GLY A 165 -3.84 5.81 0.09
C GLY A 165 -4.17 7.15 -0.61
N GLY A 166 -3.26 8.12 -0.63
CA GLY A 166 -3.48 9.42 -1.26
C GLY A 166 -3.02 9.52 -2.72
N LYS A 167 -2.76 8.39 -3.38
CA LYS A 167 -2.36 8.31 -4.80
C LYS A 167 -3.04 7.12 -5.46
N THR A 168 -3.67 7.34 -6.60
CA THR A 168 -4.11 6.21 -7.42
C THR A 168 -2.92 5.47 -8.05
N ALA A 169 -3.04 4.16 -8.20
CA ALA A 169 -2.02 3.34 -8.88
C ALA A 169 -2.11 3.41 -10.41
N LYS A 170 -3.22 3.88 -10.97
CA LYS A 170 -3.39 4.15 -12.40
C LYS A 170 -2.63 5.41 -12.82
N PHE A 171 -2.17 5.48 -14.07
CA PHE A 171 -1.43 6.60 -14.66
C PHE A 171 -0.06 6.85 -14.02
N LYS A 172 0.57 5.84 -13.44
CA LYS A 172 1.92 5.98 -12.84
C LYS A 172 2.99 5.59 -13.84
N THR A 173 4.05 6.39 -13.87
CA THR A 173 5.26 6.07 -14.64
C THR A 173 6.23 5.29 -13.77
N ILE A 174 6.65 4.12 -14.23
CA ILE A 174 7.59 3.24 -13.54
C ILE A 174 8.95 3.36 -14.23
N GLN A 175 9.97 3.81 -13.48
CA GLN A 175 11.30 4.04 -14.02
C GLN A 175 11.96 2.72 -14.44
N GLY A 176 12.61 2.73 -15.60
CA GLY A 176 13.34 1.59 -16.13
C GLY A 176 12.46 0.46 -16.70
N VAL A 177 11.14 0.58 -16.71
CA VAL A 177 10.21 -0.37 -17.34
C VAL A 177 9.84 0.12 -18.74
N LYS A 178 9.89 -0.78 -19.73
CA LYS A 178 9.43 -0.53 -21.10
C LYS A 178 7.92 -0.82 -21.19
N LYS A 179 7.30 -0.38 -22.30
CA LYS A 179 5.90 -0.77 -22.55
C LYS A 179 5.79 -2.26 -22.82
N VAL A 180 4.74 -2.86 -22.32
CA VAL A 180 4.38 -4.25 -22.61
C VAL A 180 4.01 -4.42 -24.09
N LYS A 181 4.32 -5.58 -24.67
CA LYS A 181 3.82 -5.99 -25.98
C LYS A 181 2.54 -6.79 -25.78
N ILE A 182 1.41 -6.14 -25.97
CA ILE A 182 0.08 -6.74 -25.73
C ILE A 182 -0.93 -6.13 -26.70
N THR A 183 -1.89 -6.91 -27.15
CA THR A 183 -3.05 -6.44 -27.91
C THR A 183 -4.11 -5.81 -27.00
N LEU A 184 -4.96 -4.96 -27.56
CA LEU A 184 -6.05 -4.34 -26.80
C LEU A 184 -7.02 -5.39 -26.24
N THR A 185 -7.29 -6.45 -26.98
CA THR A 185 -8.17 -7.55 -26.55
C THR A 185 -7.58 -8.27 -25.34
N GLU A 186 -6.30 -8.59 -25.34
CA GLU A 186 -5.61 -9.22 -24.22
C GLU A 186 -5.58 -8.29 -23.01
N LEU A 187 -5.28 -7.00 -23.22
CA LEU A 187 -5.29 -6.00 -22.14
C LEU A 187 -6.67 -5.90 -21.49
N ASN A 188 -7.75 -5.85 -22.28
CA ASN A 188 -9.11 -5.81 -21.73
C ASN A 188 -9.43 -7.08 -20.92
N LYS A 189 -9.03 -8.26 -21.41
CA LYS A 189 -9.19 -9.52 -20.69
C LYS A 189 -8.43 -9.54 -19.36
N LEU A 190 -7.22 -8.98 -19.31
CA LEU A 190 -6.50 -8.80 -18.05
C LEU A 190 -7.26 -7.89 -17.09
N HIS A 191 -7.75 -6.74 -17.56
CA HIS A 191 -8.51 -5.78 -16.73
C HIS A 191 -9.81 -6.38 -16.18
N GLU A 192 -10.55 -7.16 -16.97
CA GLU A 192 -11.74 -7.91 -16.51
C GLU A 192 -11.39 -8.83 -15.32
N ASN A 193 -10.18 -9.34 -15.31
CA ASN A 193 -9.65 -10.22 -14.26
C ASN A 193 -8.76 -9.51 -13.24
N LYS A 194 -8.82 -8.17 -13.13
CA LYS A 194 -8.14 -7.32 -12.15
C LYS A 194 -6.61 -7.36 -12.24
N ILE A 195 -6.07 -7.89 -13.33
CA ILE A 195 -4.65 -7.81 -13.67
C ILE A 195 -4.46 -6.62 -14.59
N PHE A 196 -3.39 -5.86 -14.44
CA PHE A 196 -3.12 -4.70 -15.26
C PHE A 196 -1.67 -4.71 -15.78
N SER A 197 -1.30 -3.72 -16.56
CA SER A 197 -0.02 -3.75 -17.26
C SER A 197 0.56 -2.35 -17.43
N TYR A 198 1.77 -2.27 -17.95
CA TYR A 198 2.46 -1.02 -18.22
C TYR A 198 2.44 -0.71 -19.72
N VAL A 199 1.66 0.28 -20.10
CA VAL A 199 1.32 0.60 -21.49
C VAL A 199 1.77 1.99 -21.89
N GLU A 200 1.79 2.23 -23.19
CA GLU A 200 1.95 3.57 -23.75
C GLU A 200 0.60 4.10 -24.27
N LYS A 201 0.20 5.29 -23.80
CA LYS A 201 -0.97 6.02 -24.30
C LYS A 201 -0.56 7.43 -24.71
N LEU A 202 -0.79 7.79 -25.97
CA LEU A 202 -0.43 9.10 -26.52
C LEU A 202 1.06 9.47 -26.27
N GLY A 203 1.97 8.50 -26.42
CA GLY A 203 3.40 8.70 -26.21
C GLY A 203 3.86 8.72 -24.75
N VAL A 204 2.96 8.51 -23.79
CA VAL A 204 3.28 8.49 -22.36
C VAL A 204 3.17 7.08 -21.81
N LEU A 205 4.26 6.62 -21.17
CA LEU A 205 4.30 5.33 -20.48
C LEU A 205 3.58 5.43 -19.13
N GLN A 206 2.66 4.51 -18.88
CA GLN A 206 1.83 4.54 -17.67
C GLN A 206 1.23 3.18 -17.31
N THR A 207 0.90 2.98 -16.05
CA THR A 207 0.08 1.86 -15.60
C THR A 207 -1.34 1.97 -16.19
N SER A 208 -1.86 0.86 -16.70
CA SER A 208 -3.14 0.80 -17.42
C SER A 208 -4.36 0.79 -16.50
N GLU A 209 -4.21 0.27 -15.30
CA GLU A 209 -5.21 0.18 -14.21
C GLU A 209 -4.47 0.19 -12.85
N GLY A 210 -5.19 -0.03 -11.73
CA GLY A 210 -4.60 -0.07 -10.38
C GLY A 210 -5.52 -0.72 -9.38
N LYS A 211 -5.75 -2.04 -9.54
CA LYS A 211 -6.65 -2.82 -8.68
C LYS A 211 -5.91 -3.96 -8.00
N MET A 212 -6.40 -4.33 -6.82
CA MET A 212 -6.09 -5.60 -6.17
C MET A 212 -6.81 -6.73 -6.90
N LEU A 213 -6.43 -7.99 -6.68
CA LEU A 213 -7.12 -9.16 -7.28
C LEU A 213 -8.56 -9.31 -6.79
N SER A 214 -8.94 -8.72 -5.67
CA SER A 214 -10.34 -8.62 -5.23
C SER A 214 -11.19 -7.71 -6.14
N GLY A 215 -10.55 -6.78 -6.84
CA GLY A 215 -11.21 -5.78 -7.66
C GLY A 215 -11.27 -4.40 -7.01
N GLU A 216 -10.94 -4.28 -5.71
CA GLU A 216 -10.84 -2.99 -5.04
C GLU A 216 -9.63 -2.20 -5.55
N PHE A 217 -9.68 -0.87 -5.47
CA PHE A 217 -8.58 -0.03 -5.87
C PHE A 217 -7.43 -0.08 -4.85
N ILE A 218 -6.20 -0.09 -5.34
CA ILE A 218 -5.00 -0.17 -4.50
C ILE A 218 -4.94 0.97 -3.49
N ASP A 219 -5.27 2.19 -3.89
CA ASP A 219 -5.28 3.37 -3.02
C ASP A 219 -6.33 3.28 -1.90
N VAL A 220 -7.49 2.67 -2.16
CA VAL A 220 -8.54 2.44 -1.14
C VAL A 220 -8.02 1.48 -0.06
N VAL A 221 -7.51 0.32 -0.47
CA VAL A 221 -6.95 -0.69 0.45
C VAL A 221 -5.79 -0.13 1.27
N LEU A 222 -4.89 0.60 0.63
CA LEU A 222 -3.76 1.24 1.32
C LEU A 222 -4.22 2.33 2.29
N GLY A 223 -5.25 3.10 1.94
CA GLY A 223 -5.85 4.12 2.80
C GLY A 223 -6.49 3.52 4.04
N GLU A 224 -7.20 2.40 3.90
CA GLU A 224 -7.76 1.64 5.02
C GLU A 224 -6.66 1.18 5.98
N TYR A 225 -5.57 0.60 5.47
CA TYR A 225 -4.43 0.20 6.31
C TYR A 225 -3.81 1.39 7.03
N TRP A 226 -3.66 2.53 6.35
CA TRP A 226 -3.08 3.72 6.95
C TRP A 226 -3.92 4.22 8.13
N ILE A 227 -5.23 4.38 7.93
CA ILE A 227 -6.14 4.84 8.98
C ILE A 227 -6.11 3.88 10.16
N ARG A 228 -6.26 2.58 9.92
CA ARG A 228 -6.28 1.56 10.95
C ARG A 228 -4.99 1.55 11.78
N PHE A 229 -3.83 1.50 11.13
CA PHE A 229 -2.55 1.42 11.84
C PHE A 229 -2.25 2.71 12.61
N ARG A 230 -2.56 3.87 12.06
CA ARG A 230 -2.40 5.15 12.79
C ARG A 230 -3.32 5.25 14.00
N MET A 231 -4.56 4.76 13.90
CA MET A 231 -5.46 4.70 15.06
C MET A 231 -4.93 3.76 16.14
N GLU A 232 -4.55 2.53 15.78
CA GLU A 232 -3.97 1.55 16.71
C GLU A 232 -2.74 2.10 17.43
N GLU A 233 -1.78 2.65 16.69
CA GLU A 233 -0.52 3.20 17.21
C GLU A 233 -0.74 4.38 18.15
N ARG A 234 -1.65 5.29 17.80
CA ARG A 234 -1.91 6.48 18.61
C ARG A 234 -2.77 6.19 19.84
N MET A 235 -3.73 5.29 19.73
CA MET A 235 -4.46 4.79 20.89
C MET A 235 -3.52 4.11 21.89
N GLN A 236 -2.61 3.26 21.39
CA GLN A 236 -1.59 2.63 22.23
C GLN A 236 -0.63 3.66 22.84
N ARG A 237 -0.21 4.66 22.07
CA ARG A 237 0.64 5.76 22.58
C ARG A 237 -0.06 6.54 23.68
N LEU A 238 -1.34 6.89 23.49
CA LEU A 238 -2.13 7.57 24.51
C LEU A 238 -2.15 6.76 25.81
N ALA A 239 -2.44 5.45 25.72
CA ALA A 239 -2.48 4.56 26.88
C ALA A 239 -1.14 4.40 27.60
N MET A 240 -0.01 4.58 26.90
CA MET A 240 1.33 4.49 27.47
C MET A 240 1.83 5.80 28.09
N VAL A 241 1.39 6.93 27.57
CA VAL A 241 1.85 8.26 28.03
C VAL A 241 1.05 8.71 29.26
N GLU A 242 -0.23 8.42 29.29
CA GLU A 242 -1.10 8.77 30.41
C GLU A 242 -0.97 7.74 31.55
N ASP A 243 -0.84 8.20 32.78
CA ASP A 243 -0.85 7.32 33.96
C ASP A 243 -2.12 6.46 34.02
N LYS A 244 -3.23 7.00 33.57
CA LYS A 244 -4.49 6.31 33.30
C LYS A 244 -5.37 7.15 32.38
N ILE A 245 -6.11 6.52 31.49
CA ILE A 245 -7.23 7.13 30.79
C ILE A 245 -8.46 6.97 31.72
N PRO A 246 -8.95 8.06 32.38
CA PRO A 246 -10.03 7.93 33.33
C PRO A 246 -11.35 7.56 32.62
N TYR A 247 -12.17 6.71 33.25
CA TYR A 247 -13.49 6.37 32.71
C TYR A 247 -14.52 7.48 32.99
N THR A 248 -14.25 8.66 32.43
CA THR A 248 -15.06 9.89 32.53
C THR A 248 -15.25 10.45 31.12
N ASN A 249 -16.13 11.44 30.97
CA ASN A 249 -16.29 12.12 29.68
C ASN A 249 -15.00 12.77 29.19
N LEU A 250 -14.11 13.19 30.10
CA LEU A 250 -12.78 13.68 29.72
C LEU A 250 -11.92 12.57 29.10
N GLY A 251 -11.81 11.41 29.73
CA GLY A 251 -11.02 10.29 29.19
C GLY A 251 -11.61 9.70 27.92
N ILE A 252 -12.94 9.66 27.79
CA ILE A 252 -13.60 9.30 26.54
C ILE A 252 -13.25 10.32 25.44
N GLY A 253 -13.28 11.63 25.77
CA GLY A 253 -12.87 12.68 24.85
C GLY A 253 -11.42 12.58 24.38
N MET A 254 -10.50 12.07 25.23
CA MET A 254 -9.11 11.81 24.80
C MET A 254 -9.04 10.75 23.71
N LEU A 255 -9.80 9.65 23.85
CA LEU A 255 -9.87 8.59 22.84
C LEU A 255 -10.52 9.09 21.54
N VAL A 256 -11.61 9.84 21.65
CA VAL A 256 -12.30 10.46 20.49
C VAL A 256 -11.36 11.41 19.77
N GLY A 257 -10.62 12.25 20.51
CA GLY A 257 -9.64 13.18 19.93
C GLY A 257 -8.54 12.48 19.14
N VAL A 258 -8.10 11.29 19.54
CA VAL A 258 -7.17 10.48 18.75
C VAL A 258 -7.80 10.05 17.43
N ALA A 259 -9.05 9.58 17.45
CA ALA A 259 -9.75 9.18 16.23
C ALA A 259 -9.94 10.36 15.26
N GLU A 260 -10.39 11.51 15.78
CA GLU A 260 -10.57 12.74 14.99
C GLU A 260 -9.25 13.23 14.37
N LEU A 261 -8.15 13.17 15.15
CA LEU A 261 -6.83 13.54 14.64
C LEU A 261 -6.39 12.66 13.47
N VAL A 262 -6.56 11.34 13.57
CA VAL A 262 -6.19 10.40 12.49
C VAL A 262 -7.06 10.63 11.26
N LEU A 263 -8.36 10.86 11.42
CA LEU A 263 -9.26 11.14 10.30
C LEU A 263 -8.94 12.47 9.63
N SER A 264 -8.60 13.51 10.40
CA SER A 264 -8.14 14.78 9.85
C SER A 264 -6.86 14.64 9.03
N GLU A 265 -5.90 13.85 9.51
CA GLU A 265 -4.68 13.58 8.72
C GLU A 265 -4.97 12.73 7.48
N ALA A 266 -5.96 11.83 7.53
CA ALA A 266 -6.40 11.08 6.36
C ALA A 266 -6.99 12.00 5.27
N VAL A 267 -7.63 13.12 5.66
CA VAL A 267 -8.04 14.19 4.74
C VAL A 267 -6.80 14.85 4.11
N ASP A 268 -5.82 15.25 4.90
CA ASP A 268 -4.57 15.86 4.41
C ASP A 268 -3.80 14.93 3.47
N MET A 269 -3.88 13.64 3.72
CA MET A 269 -3.31 12.61 2.84
C MET A 269 -4.09 12.44 1.53
N GLY A 270 -5.33 12.90 1.44
CA GLY A 270 -6.23 12.72 0.31
C GLY A 270 -6.88 11.32 0.27
N ILE A 271 -7.03 10.68 1.41
CA ILE A 271 -7.73 9.39 1.57
C ILE A 271 -9.23 9.67 1.75
N ILE A 272 -9.57 10.63 2.62
CA ILE A 272 -10.93 11.04 2.96
C ILE A 272 -11.22 12.39 2.31
N GLU A 273 -12.45 12.60 1.86
CA GLU A 273 -12.92 13.89 1.36
C GLU A 273 -13.06 14.89 2.51
N ASP A 274 -12.65 16.14 2.26
CA ASP A 274 -12.65 17.20 3.27
C ASP A 274 -14.05 17.45 3.84
N GLY A 275 -14.12 17.53 5.16
CA GLY A 275 -15.36 17.72 5.90
C GLY A 275 -16.33 16.54 5.88
N GLN A 276 -15.95 15.39 5.27
CA GLN A 276 -16.83 14.23 5.08
C GLN A 276 -16.45 13.08 6.01
N TYR A 277 -16.24 13.34 7.30
CA TYR A 277 -16.15 12.31 8.31
C TYR A 277 -16.85 12.71 9.61
N ARG A 278 -17.22 11.73 10.41
CA ARG A 278 -17.87 11.89 11.69
C ARG A 278 -17.43 10.81 12.67
N VAL A 279 -17.25 11.21 13.92
CA VAL A 279 -16.99 10.30 15.03
C VAL A 279 -18.17 10.34 15.99
N ASP A 280 -18.83 9.20 16.20
CA ASP A 280 -19.92 9.01 17.15
C ASP A 280 -19.39 8.24 18.36
N TYR A 281 -19.87 8.60 19.56
CA TYR A 281 -19.49 7.95 20.80
C TYR A 281 -20.56 8.10 21.87
N LYS A 282 -20.53 7.22 22.88
CA LYS A 282 -21.38 7.36 24.06
C LYS A 282 -20.68 8.12 25.18
N ARG A 283 -21.43 8.97 25.86
CA ARG A 283 -20.97 9.59 27.11
C ARG A 283 -20.92 8.57 28.26
N ARG A 284 -20.18 8.90 29.30
CA ARG A 284 -20.04 8.03 30.49
C ARG A 284 -21.39 7.60 31.06
N GLU A 285 -22.39 8.48 31.09
CA GLU A 285 -23.72 8.27 31.63
C GLU A 285 -24.55 7.29 30.78
N GLU A 286 -24.19 7.08 29.53
CA GLU A 286 -24.88 6.20 28.58
C GLU A 286 -24.27 4.79 28.51
N VAL A 287 -23.20 4.56 29.28
CA VAL A 287 -22.50 3.27 29.32
C VAL A 287 -22.92 2.47 30.53
N ASP A 288 -23.20 1.18 30.34
CA ASP A 288 -23.56 0.25 31.41
C ASP A 288 -22.48 0.18 32.48
N SER A 289 -22.92 0.14 33.77
CA SER A 289 -22.03 0.11 34.93
C SER A 289 -21.13 -1.13 34.97
N ASN A 290 -21.56 -2.26 34.42
CA ASN A 290 -20.73 -3.48 34.31
C ASN A 290 -19.57 -3.30 33.36
N GLU A 291 -19.78 -2.64 32.22
CA GLU A 291 -18.68 -2.35 31.27
C GLU A 291 -17.66 -1.38 31.86
N VAL A 292 -18.13 -0.39 32.62
CA VAL A 292 -17.25 0.50 33.36
C VAL A 292 -16.43 -0.27 34.41
N ALA A 293 -17.07 -1.19 35.15
CA ALA A 293 -16.38 -2.04 36.12
C ALA A 293 -15.35 -2.96 35.44
N LEU A 294 -15.62 -3.44 34.23
CA LEU A 294 -14.72 -4.22 33.41
C LEU A 294 -13.66 -3.38 32.68
N ARG A 295 -13.72 -2.05 32.83
CA ARG A 295 -12.81 -1.08 32.16
C ARG A 295 -12.81 -1.20 30.64
N LYS A 296 -13.96 -1.54 30.02
CA LYS A 296 -14.13 -1.69 28.57
C LYS A 296 -14.92 -0.51 28.01
N TYR A 297 -14.43 0.10 26.95
CA TYR A 297 -15.14 1.14 26.22
C TYR A 297 -15.08 0.87 24.70
N ASN A 298 -16.20 0.44 24.11
CA ASN A 298 -16.31 -0.04 22.74
C ASN A 298 -17.31 0.80 21.91
N TYR A 299 -17.46 2.09 22.22
CA TYR A 299 -18.54 2.93 21.67
C TYR A 299 -18.04 4.06 20.78
N ILE A 300 -16.78 4.03 20.35
CA ILE A 300 -16.30 4.94 19.32
C ILE A 300 -16.56 4.30 17.97
N VAL A 301 -17.37 4.95 17.17
CA VAL A 301 -17.69 4.56 15.78
C VAL A 301 -17.45 5.76 14.90
N TRP A 302 -16.77 5.56 13.79
CA TRP A 302 -16.56 6.63 12.83
C TRP A 302 -17.06 6.21 11.44
N THR A 303 -17.45 7.21 10.66
CA THR A 303 -17.78 7.08 9.23
C THR A 303 -17.05 8.15 8.48
N ALA A 304 -16.59 7.80 7.28
CA ALA A 304 -15.88 8.74 6.41
C ALA A 304 -16.19 8.44 4.95
N MET A 305 -16.16 9.46 4.11
CA MET A 305 -16.32 9.35 2.67
C MET A 305 -14.94 9.35 2.02
N LEU A 306 -14.67 8.36 1.17
CA LEU A 306 -13.41 8.29 0.43
C LEU A 306 -13.34 9.41 -0.62
N GLN A 307 -12.19 10.04 -0.75
CA GLN A 307 -11.97 11.05 -1.78
C GLN A 307 -12.00 10.44 -3.19
N GLY A 308 -11.47 9.21 -3.34
CA GLY A 308 -11.43 8.48 -4.61
C GLY A 308 -10.58 9.16 -5.69
N ALA A 309 -10.58 8.57 -6.90
CA ALA A 309 -9.89 9.13 -8.06
C ALA A 309 -10.72 8.92 -9.34
N ILE A 310 -10.74 9.92 -10.22
CA ILE A 310 -11.39 9.79 -11.53
C ILE A 310 -10.45 9.06 -12.48
N HIS A 311 -10.84 7.87 -12.93
CA HIS A 311 -10.06 7.02 -13.84
C HIS A 311 -10.50 7.10 -15.29
N THR A 312 -11.74 7.52 -15.56
CA THR A 312 -12.29 7.67 -16.91
C THR A 312 -13.26 8.86 -16.94
N GLY A 313 -13.34 9.51 -18.07
CA GLY A 313 -14.28 10.60 -18.29
C GLY A 313 -14.60 10.75 -19.76
N GLN A 314 -15.74 11.34 -20.08
CA GLN A 314 -16.14 11.71 -21.43
C GLN A 314 -16.43 13.19 -21.48
N ILE A 315 -15.87 13.85 -22.49
CA ILE A 315 -16.15 15.26 -22.78
C ILE A 315 -16.89 15.31 -24.12
N SER A 316 -18.08 15.88 -24.12
CA SER A 316 -18.87 16.08 -25.32
C SER A 316 -18.96 17.57 -25.65
N GLY A 317 -18.78 17.91 -26.90
CA GLY A 317 -18.90 19.29 -27.40
C GLY A 317 -19.56 19.35 -28.76
N ILE A 318 -20.25 20.44 -29.05
CA ILE A 318 -20.88 20.72 -30.35
C ILE A 318 -20.22 21.93 -30.95
N LEU A 319 -19.68 21.80 -32.14
CA LEU A 319 -19.22 22.94 -32.95
C LEU A 319 -20.31 23.33 -33.93
N THR A 320 -20.73 24.58 -33.91
CA THR A 320 -21.72 25.13 -34.84
C THR A 320 -21.29 26.47 -35.34
N TYR A 321 -21.72 26.85 -36.58
CA TYR A 321 -21.49 28.17 -37.13
C TYR A 321 -22.50 29.23 -36.61
N ASP A 322 -23.67 28.74 -36.09
CA ASP A 322 -24.69 29.60 -35.50
C ASP A 322 -24.74 29.32 -33.98
N ILE A 323 -24.50 30.38 -33.18
CA ILE A 323 -24.76 30.35 -31.76
C ILE A 323 -26.26 30.47 -31.53
N VAL A 324 -26.97 29.39 -31.71
CA VAL A 324 -28.35 29.32 -31.22
C VAL A 324 -28.26 28.95 -29.74
N ASN A 325 -28.84 29.81 -28.88
CA ASN A 325 -29.05 29.51 -27.47
C ASN A 325 -29.90 28.24 -27.31
N LYS A 326 -29.26 27.06 -27.38
CA LYS A 326 -29.88 25.82 -26.96
C LYS A 326 -29.30 25.48 -25.60
N GLU A 327 -30.15 25.58 -24.60
CA GLU A 327 -29.92 24.98 -23.28
C GLU A 327 -29.43 23.56 -23.50
N VAL A 328 -28.24 23.26 -22.98
CA VAL A 328 -27.74 21.89 -22.88
C VAL A 328 -28.66 21.21 -21.88
N SER A 329 -29.63 20.46 -22.38
CA SER A 329 -30.45 19.59 -21.52
C SER A 329 -29.52 18.64 -20.79
N ARG A 330 -29.55 18.75 -19.48
CA ARG A 330 -28.81 17.88 -18.52
C ARG A 330 -29.24 16.43 -18.61
#